data_8373cde8b74622e77b949493415ad56b
#
_entry.id   8373cde8b74622e77b949493415ad56b
#
_cell.length_a   1.000
_cell.length_b   1.000
_cell.length_c   1.000
_cell.angle_alpha   90.00
_cell.angle_beta   90.00
_cell.angle_gamma   90.00
#
_symmetry.space_group_name_H-M   'P 1'
#
loop_
_entity.id
_entity.type
_entity.pdbx_description
1 polymer ?
#
loop_
_entity_poly.entity_id
_entity_poly.type
_entity_poly.pdbx_seq_one_letter_code
_entity_poly.pdbx_strand_id
1 'polypeptide(L)'
;GVYLTGLMGNIAFWAMMAFNIPDFSRYARSQKAYFRGQLYGLPVPMVFCAFIGAFYAQAATLFNAANGLSKGKTGWYDPFDAIHVLYNIDSKITVLITAIGVVIATLTTCIAANLVSAANGFANLSPAKISYKRGVFISIFIAFFVLQAWWIYGSGNQAYVTWLNAYGTVLAPLAAI
;
A
#
# COMPACT_ATOMS: atom_id res chain seq x y z
N GLY A 1 -15.62 8.93 -16.11
CA GLY A 1 -14.94 7.93 -16.91
C GLY A 1 -13.84 7.23 -16.10
N VAL A 2 -13.44 6.06 -16.55
CA VAL A 2 -12.45 5.18 -15.89
C VAL A 2 -11.14 5.90 -15.51
N TYR A 3 -10.67 6.80 -16.39
CA TYR A 3 -9.46 7.58 -16.15
C TYR A 3 -9.56 8.48 -14.91
N LEU A 4 -10.69 9.18 -14.78
CA LEU A 4 -10.90 10.10 -13.64
C LEU A 4 -11.00 9.32 -12.32
N THR A 5 -11.66 8.17 -12.33
CA THR A 5 -11.77 7.30 -11.15
C THR A 5 -10.40 6.76 -10.74
N GLY A 6 -9.57 6.34 -11.71
CA GLY A 6 -8.21 5.89 -11.44
C GLY A 6 -7.31 7.00 -10.88
N LEU A 7 -7.42 8.21 -11.43
CA LEU A 7 -6.69 9.39 -10.92
C LEU A 7 -7.10 9.71 -9.48
N MET A 8 -8.41 9.75 -9.20
CA MET A 8 -8.93 10.02 -7.86
C MET A 8 -8.51 8.95 -6.85
N GLY A 9 -8.52 7.67 -7.25
CA GLY A 9 -8.02 6.58 -6.41
C GLY A 9 -6.55 6.74 -6.04
N ASN A 10 -5.70 7.12 -7.00
CA ASN A 10 -4.28 7.39 -6.73
C ASN A 10 -4.09 8.60 -5.80
N ILE A 11 -4.81 9.69 -6.01
CA ILE A 11 -4.76 10.86 -5.14
C ILE A 11 -5.19 10.49 -3.71
N ALA A 12 -6.31 9.78 -3.56
CA ALA A 12 -6.80 9.35 -2.25
C ALA A 12 -5.81 8.44 -1.51
N PHE A 13 -5.16 7.53 -2.23
CA PHE A 13 -4.15 6.63 -1.66
C PHE A 13 -2.95 7.40 -1.07
N TRP A 14 -2.46 8.43 -1.77
CA TRP A 14 -1.31 9.20 -1.33
C TRP A 14 -1.65 10.36 -0.40
N ALA A 15 -2.88 10.83 -0.37
CA ALA A 15 -3.31 11.94 0.47
C ALA A 15 -3.10 11.67 1.96
N MET A 16 -3.28 10.43 2.40
CA MET A 16 -3.03 10.04 3.80
C MET A 16 -1.57 10.21 4.20
N MET A 17 -0.62 10.03 3.28
CA MET A 17 0.79 10.23 3.56
C MET A 17 1.16 11.71 3.73
N ALA A 18 0.38 12.64 3.18
CA ALA A 18 0.61 14.06 3.33
C ALA A 18 0.56 14.51 4.80
N PHE A 19 -0.35 13.92 5.60
CA PHE A 19 -0.42 14.18 7.04
C PHE A 19 0.78 13.64 7.81
N ASN A 20 1.43 12.62 7.29
CA ASN A 20 2.55 11.93 7.93
C ASN A 20 3.92 12.47 7.48
N ILE A 21 3.93 13.43 6.55
CA ILE A 21 5.16 14.06 6.06
C ILE A 21 6.03 14.62 7.20
N PRO A 22 5.50 15.29 8.24
CA PRO A 22 6.30 15.77 9.36
C PRO A 22 7.06 14.68 10.11
N ASP A 23 6.56 13.46 10.14
CA ASP A 23 7.21 12.31 10.79
C ASP A 23 8.55 11.96 10.12
N PHE A 24 8.69 12.24 8.84
CA PHE A 24 9.89 11.97 8.06
C PHE A 24 10.73 13.23 7.86
N SER A 25 10.10 14.37 7.60
CA SER A 25 10.79 15.63 7.27
C SER A 25 11.63 16.17 8.43
N ARG A 26 11.26 15.88 9.67
CA ARG A 26 12.03 16.27 10.87
C ARG A 26 13.44 15.68 10.92
N TYR A 27 13.72 14.61 10.20
CA TYR A 27 15.04 14.00 10.11
C TYR A 27 15.86 14.52 8.92
N ALA A 28 15.31 15.39 8.09
CA ALA A 28 16.00 15.91 6.92
C ALA A 28 17.09 16.90 7.31
N ARG A 29 18.26 16.77 6.70
CA ARG A 29 19.41 17.67 6.95
C ARG A 29 19.18 19.11 6.49
N SER A 30 18.37 19.31 5.44
CA SER A 30 18.00 20.61 4.91
C SER A 30 16.73 20.50 4.08
N GLN A 31 16.02 21.62 3.95
CA GLN A 31 14.82 21.71 3.13
C GLN A 31 15.09 21.39 1.65
N LYS A 32 16.25 21.79 1.14
CA LYS A 32 16.66 21.49 -0.24
C LYS A 32 16.89 19.99 -0.48
N ALA A 33 17.55 19.32 0.48
CA ALA A 33 17.76 17.86 0.42
C ALA A 33 16.44 17.12 0.51
N TYR A 34 15.54 17.57 1.39
CA TYR A 34 14.20 17.01 1.54
C TYR A 34 13.39 17.12 0.24
N PHE A 35 13.31 18.32 -0.35
CA PHE A 35 12.58 18.57 -1.59
C PHE A 35 13.10 17.70 -2.74
N ARG A 36 14.44 17.65 -2.92
CA ARG A 36 15.05 16.78 -3.93
C ARG A 36 14.76 15.29 -3.68
N GLY A 37 14.85 14.86 -2.42
CA GLY A 37 14.54 13.51 -2.03
C GLY A 37 13.09 13.11 -2.36
N GLN A 38 12.13 14.01 -2.09
CA GLN A 38 10.73 13.80 -2.44
C GLN A 38 10.52 13.78 -3.96
N LEU A 39 11.13 14.73 -4.68
CA LEU A 39 10.97 14.83 -6.13
C LEU A 39 11.47 13.59 -6.88
N TYR A 40 12.61 13.04 -6.46
CA TYR A 40 13.17 11.84 -7.10
C TYR A 40 12.67 10.55 -6.47
N GLY A 41 12.42 10.55 -5.18
CA GLY A 41 12.03 9.36 -4.42
C GLY A 41 10.57 8.93 -4.59
N LEU A 42 9.68 9.84 -5.00
CA LEU A 42 8.27 9.52 -5.17
C LEU A 42 7.87 9.36 -6.64
N PRO A 43 7.94 10.39 -7.51
CA PRO A 43 7.49 10.29 -8.89
C PRO A 43 8.24 9.25 -9.72
N VAL A 44 9.57 9.18 -9.58
CA VAL A 44 10.39 8.28 -10.39
C VAL A 44 10.09 6.80 -10.10
N PRO A 45 10.14 6.33 -8.83
CA PRO A 45 9.75 4.96 -8.51
C PRO A 45 8.28 4.65 -8.84
N MET A 46 7.37 5.61 -8.66
CA MET A 46 5.95 5.41 -9.01
C MET A 46 5.74 5.16 -10.50
N VAL A 47 6.36 5.97 -11.36
CA VAL A 47 6.28 5.76 -12.81
C VAL A 47 6.87 4.42 -13.19
N PHE A 48 8.01 4.05 -12.58
CA PHE A 48 8.65 2.77 -12.82
C PHE A 48 7.78 1.58 -12.37
N CYS A 49 7.20 1.66 -11.17
CA CYS A 49 6.28 0.65 -10.67
C CYS A 49 5.00 0.54 -11.52
N ALA A 50 4.44 1.67 -11.95
CA ALA A 50 3.28 1.68 -12.84
C ALA A 50 3.58 1.00 -14.19
N PHE A 51 4.77 1.27 -14.73
CA PHE A 51 5.23 0.66 -15.97
C PHE A 51 5.39 -0.86 -15.81
N ILE A 52 6.08 -1.32 -14.76
CA ILE A 52 6.22 -2.76 -14.44
C ILE A 52 4.85 -3.40 -14.23
N GLY A 53 3.97 -2.74 -13.48
CA GLY A 53 2.61 -3.23 -13.22
C GLY A 53 1.78 -3.40 -14.49
N ALA A 54 1.89 -2.45 -15.44
CA ALA A 54 1.22 -2.54 -16.73
C ALA A 54 1.75 -3.72 -17.58
N PHE A 55 3.07 -3.91 -17.62
CA PHE A 55 3.67 -5.06 -18.29
C PHE A 55 3.27 -6.38 -17.65
N TYR A 56 3.30 -6.43 -16.32
CA TYR A 56 2.90 -7.61 -15.57
C TYR A 56 1.43 -7.97 -15.84
N ALA A 57 0.52 -7.00 -15.78
CA ALA A 57 -0.90 -7.22 -16.02
C ALA A 57 -1.13 -7.75 -17.45
N GLN A 58 -0.43 -7.20 -18.44
CA GLN A 58 -0.54 -7.66 -19.82
C GLN A 58 0.03 -9.08 -20.00
N ALA A 59 1.18 -9.36 -19.40
CA ALA A 59 1.78 -10.69 -19.44
C ALA A 59 0.89 -11.74 -18.76
N ALA A 60 0.33 -11.41 -17.59
CA ALA A 60 -0.60 -12.27 -16.87
C ALA A 60 -1.88 -12.55 -17.69
N THR A 61 -2.37 -11.55 -18.41
CA THR A 61 -3.52 -11.71 -19.31
C THR A 61 -3.25 -12.73 -20.40
N LEU A 62 -2.12 -12.58 -21.07
CA LEU A 62 -1.72 -13.47 -22.18
C LEU A 62 -1.46 -14.90 -21.66
N PHE A 63 -0.81 -15.02 -20.51
CA PHE A 63 -0.53 -16.29 -19.87
C PHE A 63 -1.81 -17.02 -19.48
N ASN A 64 -2.76 -16.34 -18.84
CA ASN A 64 -4.04 -16.90 -18.45
C ASN A 64 -4.90 -17.30 -19.67
N ALA A 65 -4.88 -16.51 -20.73
CA ALA A 65 -5.55 -16.82 -21.96
C ALA A 65 -4.95 -18.07 -22.65
N ALA A 66 -3.64 -18.20 -22.65
CA ALA A 66 -2.94 -19.35 -23.24
C ALA A 66 -3.18 -20.65 -22.47
N ASN A 67 -3.35 -20.57 -21.14
CA ASN A 67 -3.60 -21.73 -20.27
C ASN A 67 -5.08 -22.00 -19.98
N GLY A 68 -6.01 -21.29 -20.65
CA GLY A 68 -7.45 -21.52 -20.48
C GLY A 68 -7.98 -21.10 -19.09
N LEU A 69 -7.23 -20.31 -18.34
CA LEU A 69 -7.63 -19.82 -17.02
C LEU A 69 -8.70 -18.74 -17.19
N SER A 70 -9.87 -18.99 -16.61
CA SER A 70 -11.04 -18.11 -16.72
C SER A 70 -10.78 -16.75 -16.08
N LYS A 71 -11.25 -15.66 -16.74
CA LYS A 71 -11.34 -14.34 -16.14
C LYS A 71 -12.14 -14.44 -14.83
N GLY A 72 -11.59 -13.92 -13.73
CA GLY A 72 -12.31 -13.84 -12.47
C GLY A 72 -13.70 -13.20 -12.66
N LYS A 73 -14.66 -13.55 -11.81
CA LYS A 73 -16.07 -13.12 -11.89
C LYS A 73 -16.30 -11.60 -12.01
N THR A 74 -15.28 -10.79 -11.72
CA THR A 74 -15.34 -9.30 -11.74
C THR A 74 -14.79 -8.66 -13.02
N GLY A 75 -14.17 -9.45 -13.92
CA GLY A 75 -13.54 -8.90 -15.14
C GLY A 75 -12.33 -8.01 -14.90
N TRP A 76 -11.95 -7.78 -13.64
CA TRP A 76 -10.76 -7.04 -13.22
C TRP A 76 -9.73 -8.02 -12.69
N TYR A 77 -8.46 -7.80 -13.07
CA TYR A 77 -7.37 -8.57 -12.50
C TYR A 77 -7.22 -8.18 -11.03
N ASP A 78 -7.58 -9.10 -10.14
CA ASP A 78 -7.25 -8.96 -8.73
C ASP A 78 -5.71 -9.10 -8.60
N PRO A 79 -5.04 -8.22 -7.85
CA PRO A 79 -3.61 -8.40 -7.53
C PRO A 79 -3.29 -9.78 -6.95
N PHE A 80 -4.28 -10.46 -6.39
CA PHE A 80 -4.17 -11.85 -5.94
C PHE A 80 -4.08 -12.87 -7.08
N ASP A 81 -4.51 -12.54 -8.30
CA ASP A 81 -4.28 -13.38 -9.48
C ASP A 81 -2.79 -13.51 -9.82
N ALA A 82 -1.97 -12.59 -9.34
CA ALA A 82 -0.52 -12.72 -9.40
C ALA A 82 -0.02 -13.99 -8.72
N ILE A 83 -0.67 -14.41 -7.63
CA ILE A 83 -0.36 -15.65 -6.93
C ILE A 83 -0.77 -16.85 -7.79
N HIS A 84 -1.89 -16.77 -8.51
CA HIS A 84 -2.31 -17.83 -9.44
C HIS A 84 -1.35 -17.95 -10.62
N VAL A 85 -0.84 -16.85 -11.16
CA VAL A 85 0.20 -16.90 -12.20
C VAL A 85 1.47 -17.57 -11.67
N LEU A 86 1.89 -17.24 -10.45
CA LEU A 86 3.04 -17.86 -9.80
C LEU A 86 2.82 -19.35 -9.53
N TYR A 87 1.58 -19.76 -9.23
CA TYR A 87 1.25 -21.16 -8.96
C TYR A 87 1.38 -22.05 -10.20
N ASN A 88 1.21 -21.49 -11.38
CA ASN A 88 1.34 -22.20 -12.67
C ASN A 88 2.75 -22.16 -13.26
N ILE A 89 3.71 -21.57 -12.56
CA ILE A 89 5.12 -21.61 -12.95
C ILE A 89 5.75 -22.91 -12.43
N ASP A 90 6.24 -23.75 -13.32
CA ASP A 90 6.83 -25.05 -12.98
C ASP A 90 8.10 -24.92 -12.11
N SER A 91 8.77 -23.77 -12.12
CA SER A 91 9.99 -23.55 -11.35
C SER A 91 9.69 -23.15 -9.90
N LYS A 92 9.76 -24.10 -8.99
CA LYS A 92 9.60 -23.88 -7.54
C LYS A 92 10.58 -22.84 -6.97
N ILE A 93 11.79 -22.76 -7.53
CA ILE A 93 12.81 -21.80 -7.10
C ILE A 93 12.37 -20.37 -7.45
N THR A 94 11.87 -20.16 -8.67
CA THR A 94 11.34 -18.85 -9.09
C THR A 94 10.18 -18.42 -8.22
N VAL A 95 9.24 -19.32 -7.94
CA VAL A 95 8.10 -19.03 -7.04
C VAL A 95 8.58 -18.63 -5.66
N LEU A 96 9.54 -19.37 -5.08
CA LEU A 96 10.07 -19.08 -3.74
C LEU A 96 10.76 -17.70 -3.68
N ILE A 97 11.63 -17.40 -4.65
CA ILE A 97 12.33 -16.10 -4.70
C ILE A 97 11.34 -14.95 -4.84
N THR A 98 10.35 -15.09 -5.71
CA THR A 98 9.33 -14.06 -5.93
C THR A 98 8.46 -13.88 -4.68
N ALA A 99 8.03 -14.96 -4.04
CA ALA A 99 7.25 -14.91 -2.81
C ALA A 99 8.01 -14.18 -1.68
N ILE A 100 9.30 -14.50 -1.49
CA ILE A 100 10.14 -13.82 -0.50
C ILE A 100 10.26 -12.32 -0.85
N GLY A 101 10.49 -11.99 -2.13
CA GLY A 101 10.55 -10.60 -2.59
C GLY A 101 9.26 -9.82 -2.30
N VAL A 102 8.10 -10.40 -2.57
CA VAL A 102 6.78 -9.79 -2.29
C VAL A 102 6.58 -9.60 -0.79
N VAL A 103 6.93 -10.59 0.04
CA VAL A 103 6.83 -10.48 1.49
C VAL A 103 7.70 -9.34 2.02
N ILE A 104 8.96 -9.26 1.60
CA ILE A 104 9.87 -8.18 2.03
C ILE A 104 9.35 -6.81 1.56
N ALA A 105 8.93 -6.69 0.31
CA ALA A 105 8.37 -5.44 -0.23
C ALA A 105 7.13 -4.99 0.55
N THR A 106 6.21 -5.91 0.82
CA THR A 106 4.98 -5.62 1.57
C THR A 106 5.28 -5.20 3.01
N LEU A 107 6.17 -5.93 3.70
CA LEU A 107 6.54 -5.61 5.07
C LEU A 107 7.24 -4.24 5.17
N THR A 108 8.21 -3.97 4.31
CA THR A 108 8.94 -2.68 4.32
C THR A 108 8.01 -1.51 4.04
N THR A 109 7.11 -1.66 3.08
CA THR A 109 6.11 -0.63 2.76
C THR A 109 5.13 -0.42 3.91
N CYS A 110 4.62 -1.50 4.51
CA CYS A 110 3.70 -1.43 5.65
C CYS A 110 4.35 -0.76 6.87
N ILE A 111 5.59 -1.10 7.17
CA ILE A 111 6.33 -0.48 8.29
C ILE A 111 6.50 1.01 8.02
N ALA A 112 7.01 1.39 6.85
CA ALA A 112 7.30 2.78 6.51
C ALA A 112 6.02 3.62 6.43
N ALA A 113 5.01 3.17 5.70
CA ALA A 113 3.82 3.96 5.41
C ALA A 113 2.80 4.01 6.57
N ASN A 114 2.66 2.90 7.33
CA ASN A 114 1.58 2.78 8.30
C ASN A 114 2.09 2.77 9.75
N LEU A 115 3.08 1.92 10.05
CA LEU A 115 3.47 1.66 11.43
C LEU A 115 4.21 2.84 12.08
N VAL A 116 5.12 3.49 11.34
CA VAL A 116 5.92 4.61 11.84
C VAL A 116 5.02 5.76 12.27
N SER A 117 4.08 6.16 11.42
CA SER A 117 3.17 7.27 11.68
C SER A 117 2.19 6.97 12.81
N ALA A 118 1.62 5.75 12.84
CA ALA A 118 0.75 5.33 13.92
C ALA A 118 1.47 5.32 15.27
N ALA A 119 2.70 4.79 15.31
CA ALA A 119 3.52 4.75 16.52
C ALA A 119 3.86 6.16 17.03
N ASN A 120 4.19 7.08 16.13
CA ASN A 120 4.40 8.49 16.47
C ASN A 120 3.12 9.15 17.01
N GLY A 121 1.97 8.87 16.36
CA GLY A 121 0.68 9.36 16.82
C GLY A 121 0.38 8.94 18.27
N PHE A 122 0.56 7.67 18.61
CA PHE A 122 0.39 7.18 19.98
C PHE A 122 1.40 7.78 20.96
N ALA A 123 2.66 7.92 20.55
CA ALA A 123 3.67 8.55 21.39
C ALA A 123 3.36 10.03 21.67
N ASN A 124 2.81 10.74 20.70
CA ASN A 124 2.42 12.15 20.83
C ASN A 124 1.17 12.35 21.70
N LEU A 125 0.26 11.35 21.74
CA LEU A 125 -0.92 11.40 22.61
C LEU A 125 -0.57 11.48 24.09
N SER A 126 0.49 10.81 24.53
CA SER A 126 0.95 10.85 25.92
C SER A 126 2.46 10.61 26.01
N PRO A 127 3.30 11.64 25.74
CA PRO A 127 4.75 11.50 25.67
C PRO A 127 5.39 11.00 26.95
N ALA A 128 4.78 11.31 28.10
CA ALA A 128 5.28 10.86 29.41
C ALA A 128 5.06 9.37 29.67
N LYS A 129 4.07 8.73 29.04
CA LYS A 129 3.68 7.35 29.32
C LYS A 129 3.94 6.40 28.16
N ILE A 130 3.87 6.88 26.93
CA ILE A 130 3.94 6.06 25.71
C ILE A 130 5.22 6.41 24.96
N SER A 131 6.24 5.55 25.08
CA SER A 131 7.42 5.64 24.22
C SER A 131 7.09 5.15 22.81
N TYR A 132 7.91 5.52 21.82
CA TYR A 132 7.76 5.07 20.43
C TYR A 132 7.61 3.53 20.32
N LYS A 133 8.42 2.76 21.06
CA LYS A 133 8.30 1.30 21.10
C LYS A 133 6.92 0.82 21.58
N ARG A 134 6.40 1.44 22.63
CA ARG A 134 5.04 1.13 23.12
C ARG A 134 3.99 1.51 22.08
N GLY A 135 4.16 2.63 21.40
CA GLY A 135 3.29 3.05 20.29
C GLY A 135 3.25 2.02 19.15
N VAL A 136 4.39 1.45 18.78
CA VAL A 136 4.47 0.35 17.81
C VAL A 136 3.63 -0.85 18.23
N PHE A 137 3.82 -1.34 19.49
CA PHE A 137 3.06 -2.49 19.98
C PHE A 137 1.57 -2.21 20.08
N ILE A 138 1.17 -1.02 20.51
CA ILE A 138 -0.23 -0.59 20.55
C ILE A 138 -0.83 -0.60 19.14
N SER A 139 -0.13 -0.05 18.17
CA SER A 139 -0.57 -0.01 16.77
C SER A 139 -0.79 -1.42 16.20
N ILE A 140 0.16 -2.32 16.43
CA ILE A 140 0.06 -3.72 15.98
C ILE A 140 -1.10 -4.42 16.66
N PHE A 141 -1.24 -4.24 17.98
CA PHE A 141 -2.33 -4.84 18.74
C PHE A 141 -3.70 -4.38 18.23
N ILE A 142 -3.88 -3.09 18.05
CA ILE A 142 -5.13 -2.53 17.52
C ILE A 142 -5.40 -3.05 16.10
N ALA A 143 -4.40 -3.03 15.22
CA ALA A 143 -4.57 -3.49 13.84
C ALA A 143 -4.96 -4.97 13.77
N PHE A 144 -4.34 -5.81 14.58
CA PHE A 144 -4.53 -7.26 14.51
C PHE A 144 -5.76 -7.74 15.27
N PHE A 145 -5.97 -7.26 16.51
CA PHE A 145 -7.00 -7.79 17.40
C PHE A 145 -8.28 -6.96 17.41
N VAL A 146 -8.19 -5.63 17.27
CA VAL A 146 -9.37 -4.76 17.38
C VAL A 146 -9.98 -4.55 16.00
N LEU A 147 -9.20 -4.12 15.02
CA LEU A 147 -9.70 -3.85 13.68
C LEU A 147 -9.87 -5.13 12.86
N GLN A 148 -9.13 -6.19 13.18
CA GLN A 148 -9.18 -7.47 12.47
C GLN A 148 -9.15 -7.27 10.93
N ALA A 149 -8.33 -6.35 10.47
CA ALA A 149 -8.29 -5.94 9.07
C ALA A 149 -8.05 -7.11 8.12
N TRP A 150 -7.28 -8.10 8.56
CA TRP A 150 -7.03 -9.35 7.85
C TRP A 150 -8.33 -10.18 7.65
N TRP A 151 -9.23 -10.20 8.63
CA TRP A 151 -10.52 -10.90 8.54
C TRP A 151 -11.49 -10.13 7.66
N ILE A 152 -11.60 -8.83 7.86
CA ILE A 152 -12.52 -7.96 7.11
C ILE A 152 -12.15 -7.96 5.63
N TYR A 153 -10.86 -7.90 5.31
CA TYR A 153 -10.38 -7.93 3.93
C TYR A 153 -10.57 -9.32 3.29
N GLY A 154 -10.22 -10.38 4.01
CA GLY A 154 -10.38 -11.76 3.53
C GLY A 154 -11.83 -12.19 3.33
N SER A 155 -12.79 -11.61 4.05
CA SER A 155 -14.21 -11.86 3.88
C SER A 155 -14.85 -11.14 2.70
N GLY A 156 -14.09 -10.32 1.97
CA GLY A 156 -14.58 -9.57 0.79
C GLY A 156 -15.63 -8.51 1.14
N ASN A 157 -15.54 -7.93 2.32
CA ASN A 157 -16.50 -6.93 2.76
C ASN A 157 -16.39 -5.62 1.95
N GLN A 158 -17.19 -5.52 0.90
CA GLN A 158 -17.23 -4.37 0.00
C GLN A 158 -17.56 -3.06 0.71
N ALA A 159 -18.36 -3.10 1.75
CA ALA A 159 -18.73 -1.91 2.54
C ALA A 159 -17.49 -1.31 3.21
N TYR A 160 -16.58 -2.14 3.75
CA TYR A 160 -15.33 -1.70 4.35
C TYR A 160 -14.38 -1.06 3.32
N VAL A 161 -14.22 -1.69 2.16
CA VAL A 161 -13.39 -1.16 1.07
C VAL A 161 -13.96 0.18 0.56
N THR A 162 -15.28 0.28 0.42
CA THR A 162 -15.95 1.52 0.02
C THR A 162 -15.74 2.62 1.06
N TRP A 163 -15.85 2.30 2.35
CA TRP A 163 -15.60 3.23 3.44
C TRP A 163 -14.14 3.74 3.44
N LEU A 164 -13.16 2.86 3.26
CA LEU A 164 -11.75 3.25 3.16
C LEU A 164 -11.49 4.21 1.99
N ASN A 165 -12.09 3.93 0.83
CA ASN A 165 -11.96 4.81 -0.33
C ASN A 165 -12.64 6.17 -0.09
N ALA A 166 -13.80 6.20 0.54
CA ALA A 166 -14.50 7.44 0.90
C ALA A 166 -13.71 8.27 1.92
N TYR A 167 -13.09 7.62 2.91
CA TYR A 167 -12.25 8.26 3.90
C TYR A 167 -11.04 8.96 3.26
N GLY A 168 -10.36 8.32 2.32
CA GLY A 168 -9.25 8.92 1.56
C GLY A 168 -9.70 10.19 0.80
N THR A 169 -10.91 10.18 0.25
CA THR A 169 -11.47 11.33 -0.49
C THR A 169 -11.71 12.54 0.42
N VAL A 170 -12.11 12.32 1.67
CA VAL A 170 -12.32 13.40 2.65
C VAL A 170 -10.99 13.96 3.16
N LEU A 171 -9.99 13.10 3.35
CA LEU A 171 -8.68 13.53 3.85
C LEU A 171 -7.88 14.33 2.82
N ALA A 172 -8.06 14.09 1.53
CA ALA A 172 -7.30 14.79 0.49
C ALA A 172 -7.49 16.33 0.52
N PRO A 173 -8.72 16.89 0.61
CA PRO A 173 -8.91 18.34 0.78
C PRO A 173 -8.34 18.88 2.09
N LEU A 174 -8.44 18.11 3.19
CA LEU A 174 -7.90 18.54 4.49
C LEU A 174 -6.37 18.64 4.48
N ALA A 175 -5.69 17.81 3.68
CA ALA A 175 -4.25 17.86 3.53
C ALA A 175 -3.78 19.06 2.67
N ALA A 176 -4.68 19.69 1.90
CA ALA A 176 -4.38 20.82 1.03
C ALA A 176 -4.54 22.19 1.73
N ILE A 177 -5.10 22.24 2.93
CA ILE A 177 -5.27 23.44 3.77
C ILE A 177 -4.04 23.58 4.68
#